data_cd3772cf6c7d05cd143028571c5cb3c6
#
_entry.id   cd3772cf6c7d05cd143028571c5cb3c6
#
_cell.length_a   1.000
_cell.length_b   1.000
_cell.length_c   1.000
_cell.angle_alpha   90.00
_cell.angle_beta   90.00
_cell.angle_gamma   90.00
#
_symmetry.space_group_name_H-M   'P 1'
#
loop_
_entity.id
_entity.type
_entity.pdbx_description
1 polymer ?
#
loop_
_entity_poly.entity_id
_entity_poly.type
_entity_poly.pdbx_seq_one_letter_code
_entity_poly.pdbx_strand_id
1 'polypeptide(L)'
;DVQNNRKMVCVDVHDIPVVAVVDPDMMSTMPKGLTAATGMDALTHAIEGYITKGAWELSDMFHIKAIELIANSLRGAYDNTAEGREGMALGQYVAGMGFSNVGLGIVHSMAHPLGALYDTPHGVANAIILPTVMEYNAPATGDKYKYIAQAMGVEGTESMTVEEYRQAAIDAVKKLSADVGIPADLKDIVKP
;
A
#
# COMPACT_ATOMS: atom_id res chain seq x y z
N ASP A 1 22.54 4.57 2.92
CA ASP A 1 23.99 4.46 2.82
C ASP A 1 24.45 4.80 1.40
N VAL A 2 24.90 6.06 1.22
CA VAL A 2 25.29 6.61 -0.10
C VAL A 2 26.54 5.91 -0.65
N GLN A 3 27.47 5.47 0.22
CA GLN A 3 28.72 4.86 -0.22
C GLN A 3 28.51 3.49 -0.87
N ASN A 4 27.48 2.77 -0.45
CA ASN A 4 27.19 1.43 -0.95
C ASN A 4 25.91 1.38 -1.81
N ASN A 5 25.34 2.52 -2.16
CA ASN A 5 24.04 2.62 -2.88
C ASN A 5 22.96 1.72 -2.25
N ARG A 6 22.86 1.76 -0.92
CA ARG A 6 21.88 0.94 -0.18
C ARG A 6 20.86 1.81 0.51
N LYS A 7 19.59 1.51 0.30
CA LYS A 7 18.48 2.02 1.10
C LYS A 7 18.36 1.15 2.35
N MET A 8 18.35 1.78 3.52
CA MET A 8 18.31 1.09 4.81
C MET A 8 17.05 1.52 5.56
N VAL A 9 16.45 0.59 6.28
CA VAL A 9 15.34 0.85 7.19
C VAL A 9 15.88 0.81 8.62
N CYS A 10 15.56 1.84 9.42
CA CYS A 10 15.83 1.85 10.84
C CYS A 10 14.57 1.36 11.56
N VAL A 11 14.70 0.30 12.35
CA VAL A 11 13.61 -0.28 13.12
C VAL A 11 14.10 -0.54 14.52
N ASP A 12 13.57 0.19 15.51
CA ASP A 12 13.86 0.00 16.92
C ASP A 12 12.63 0.33 17.76
N VAL A 13 12.41 -0.38 18.85
CA VAL A 13 11.29 -0.14 19.77
C VAL A 13 11.37 1.24 20.43
N HIS A 14 12.58 1.82 20.54
CA HIS A 14 12.79 3.15 21.08
C HIS A 14 12.44 4.28 20.11
N ASP A 15 12.25 3.95 18.83
CA ASP A 15 11.80 4.92 17.79
C ASP A 15 10.27 5.11 17.82
N ILE A 16 9.54 4.32 18.62
CA ILE A 16 8.08 4.42 18.72
C ILE A 16 7.73 5.68 19.53
N PRO A 17 6.96 6.63 18.96
CA PRO A 17 6.58 7.85 19.67
C PRO A 17 5.58 7.55 20.80
N VAL A 18 5.68 8.28 21.91
CA VAL A 18 4.71 8.20 23.02
C VAL A 18 3.33 8.71 22.61
N VAL A 19 3.31 9.69 21.70
CA VAL A 19 2.09 10.27 21.13
C VAL A 19 2.32 10.52 19.64
N ALA A 20 1.37 10.10 18.81
CA ALA A 20 1.33 10.45 17.40
C ALA A 20 0.15 11.41 17.15
N VAL A 21 0.43 12.58 16.60
CA VAL A 21 -0.60 13.55 16.17
C VAL A 21 -0.74 13.42 14.65
N VAL A 22 -1.91 12.97 14.21
CA VAL A 22 -2.22 12.78 12.79
C VAL A 22 -3.16 13.90 12.36
N ASP A 23 -2.59 14.92 11.72
CA ASP A 23 -3.30 16.13 11.29
C ASP A 23 -3.41 16.15 9.75
N PRO A 24 -4.62 15.97 9.18
CA PRO A 24 -4.83 15.96 7.74
C PRO A 24 -4.52 17.32 7.07
N ASP A 25 -4.61 18.44 7.79
CA ASP A 25 -4.31 19.78 7.26
C ASP A 25 -2.83 19.89 6.87
N MET A 26 -1.94 19.19 7.55
CA MET A 26 -0.51 19.14 7.21
C MET A 26 -0.22 18.52 5.85
N MET A 27 -1.17 17.76 5.28
CA MET A 27 -1.07 17.14 3.95
C MET A 27 -1.80 17.95 2.86
N SER A 28 -2.48 19.04 3.21
CA SER A 28 -3.33 19.82 2.28
C SER A 28 -2.58 20.41 1.09
N THR A 29 -1.27 20.63 1.22
CA THR A 29 -0.41 21.18 0.16
C THR A 29 0.34 20.11 -0.66
N MET A 30 0.14 18.83 -0.38
CA MET A 30 0.80 17.76 -1.14
C MET A 30 0.34 17.74 -2.60
N PRO A 31 1.28 17.75 -3.58
CA PRO A 31 0.93 17.64 -5.00
C PRO A 31 0.26 16.29 -5.31
N LYS A 32 -0.57 16.27 -6.35
CA LYS A 32 -1.29 15.06 -6.81
C LYS A 32 -0.37 13.85 -6.98
N GLY A 33 0.76 14.00 -7.66
CA GLY A 33 1.71 12.90 -7.90
C GLY A 33 2.31 12.33 -6.61
N LEU A 34 2.61 13.18 -5.62
CA LEU A 34 3.09 12.73 -4.32
C LEU A 34 1.97 12.04 -3.53
N THR A 35 0.75 12.61 -3.54
CA THR A 35 -0.42 11.99 -2.92
C THR A 35 -0.70 10.59 -3.48
N ALA A 36 -0.65 10.43 -4.81
CA ALA A 36 -0.82 9.14 -5.47
C ALA A 36 0.26 8.14 -5.05
N ALA A 37 1.52 8.54 -5.14
CA ALA A 37 2.66 7.69 -4.81
C ALA A 37 2.63 7.21 -3.35
N THR A 38 2.49 8.14 -2.40
CA THR A 38 2.47 7.80 -0.97
C THR A 38 1.19 7.09 -0.54
N GLY A 39 0.06 7.39 -1.18
CA GLY A 39 -1.20 6.70 -0.90
C GLY A 39 -1.19 5.24 -1.38
N MET A 40 -0.64 4.98 -2.58
CA MET A 40 -0.45 3.61 -3.08
C MET A 40 0.61 2.86 -2.27
N ASP A 41 1.63 3.56 -1.74
CA ASP A 41 2.59 2.99 -0.82
C ASP A 41 1.92 2.53 0.50
N ALA A 42 1.07 3.37 1.07
CA ALA A 42 0.28 3.00 2.26
C ALA A 42 -0.64 1.79 2.00
N LEU A 43 -1.25 1.69 0.81
CA LEU A 43 -2.02 0.51 0.41
C LEU A 43 -1.11 -0.73 0.31
N THR A 44 0.09 -0.57 -0.24
CA THR A 44 1.06 -1.66 -0.34
C THR A 44 1.48 -2.15 1.05
N HIS A 45 1.74 -1.25 2.00
CA HIS A 45 2.01 -1.59 3.39
C HIS A 45 0.87 -2.43 3.99
N ALA A 46 -0.38 -1.99 3.79
CA ALA A 46 -1.54 -2.70 4.33
C ALA A 46 -1.73 -4.09 3.71
N ILE A 47 -1.59 -4.22 2.39
CA ILE A 47 -1.75 -5.51 1.70
C ILE A 47 -0.60 -6.46 2.06
N GLU A 48 0.66 -6.03 2.00
CA GLU A 48 1.80 -6.88 2.34
C GLU A 48 1.77 -7.30 3.81
N GLY A 49 1.48 -6.37 4.73
CA GLY A 49 1.33 -6.69 6.15
C GLY A 49 0.18 -7.66 6.42
N TYR A 50 -0.91 -7.61 5.63
CA TYR A 50 -2.02 -8.56 5.75
C TYR A 50 -1.65 -9.98 5.32
N ILE A 51 -0.87 -10.12 4.25
CA ILE A 51 -0.52 -11.44 3.68
C ILE A 51 0.82 -11.99 4.15
N THR A 52 1.60 -11.24 4.91
CA THR A 52 2.90 -11.71 5.42
C THR A 52 2.74 -12.93 6.35
N LYS A 53 3.79 -13.76 6.44
CA LYS A 53 3.78 -14.94 7.32
C LYS A 53 3.72 -14.59 8.81
N GLY A 54 4.09 -13.37 9.17
CA GLY A 54 4.01 -12.86 10.54
C GLY A 54 2.63 -12.36 10.95
N ALA A 55 1.68 -12.29 10.00
CA ALA A 55 0.33 -11.78 10.25
C ALA A 55 -0.47 -12.68 11.20
N TRP A 56 -1.30 -12.07 12.04
CA TRP A 56 -2.17 -12.70 13.02
C TRP A 56 -3.43 -11.85 13.24
N GLU A 57 -4.40 -12.32 13.98
CA GLU A 57 -5.74 -11.74 14.06
C GLU A 57 -5.74 -10.25 14.37
N LEU A 58 -4.91 -9.78 15.30
CA LEU A 58 -4.88 -8.36 15.66
C LEU A 58 -4.25 -7.50 14.56
N SER A 59 -3.18 -7.96 13.93
CA SER A 59 -2.59 -7.24 12.78
C SER A 59 -3.52 -7.23 11.59
N ASP A 60 -4.25 -8.31 11.35
CA ASP A 60 -5.22 -8.44 10.27
C ASP A 60 -6.34 -7.41 10.36
N MET A 61 -6.83 -7.12 11.60
CA MET A 61 -7.81 -6.07 11.85
C MET A 61 -7.33 -4.69 11.39
N PHE A 62 -6.09 -4.31 11.71
CA PHE A 62 -5.51 -3.05 11.26
C PHE A 62 -5.38 -2.99 9.75
N HIS A 63 -4.85 -4.05 9.14
CA HIS A 63 -4.60 -4.05 7.70
C HIS A 63 -5.87 -4.00 6.88
N ILE A 64 -6.89 -4.79 7.20
CA ILE A 64 -8.19 -4.74 6.50
C ILE A 64 -8.82 -3.37 6.64
N LYS A 65 -8.80 -2.77 7.85
CA LYS A 65 -9.34 -1.43 8.03
C LYS A 65 -8.53 -0.37 7.28
N ALA A 66 -7.21 -0.51 7.20
CA ALA A 66 -6.37 0.39 6.41
C ALA A 66 -6.69 0.29 4.91
N ILE A 67 -6.82 -0.92 4.37
CA ILE A 67 -7.18 -1.14 2.95
C ILE A 67 -8.51 -0.45 2.65
N GLU A 68 -9.54 -0.67 3.48
CA GLU A 68 -10.86 -0.05 3.32
C GLU A 68 -10.77 1.50 3.32
N LEU A 69 -10.09 2.09 4.31
CA LEU A 69 -9.94 3.53 4.41
C LEU A 69 -9.21 4.12 3.20
N ILE A 70 -8.11 3.51 2.79
CA ILE A 70 -7.30 3.98 1.66
C ILE A 70 -8.08 3.85 0.35
N ALA A 71 -8.74 2.71 0.11
CA ALA A 71 -9.52 2.47 -1.10
C ALA A 71 -10.65 3.50 -1.28
N ASN A 72 -11.30 3.89 -0.17
CA ASN A 72 -12.39 4.86 -0.18
C ASN A 72 -11.89 6.32 -0.26
N SER A 73 -10.67 6.62 0.19
CA SER A 73 -10.22 8.00 0.41
C SER A 73 -9.18 8.49 -0.58
N LEU A 74 -8.39 7.59 -1.21
CA LEU A 74 -7.24 8.01 -2.02
C LEU A 74 -7.62 8.86 -3.23
N ARG A 75 -8.73 8.55 -3.91
CA ARG A 75 -9.23 9.37 -5.02
C ARG A 75 -9.61 10.78 -4.57
N GLY A 76 -10.31 10.88 -3.44
CA GLY A 76 -10.66 12.17 -2.84
C GLY A 76 -9.43 12.96 -2.39
N ALA A 77 -8.45 12.30 -1.78
CA ALA A 77 -7.19 12.93 -1.41
C ALA A 77 -6.38 13.39 -2.63
N TYR A 78 -6.38 12.62 -3.71
CA TYR A 78 -5.78 12.99 -4.99
C TYR A 78 -6.41 14.27 -5.57
N ASP A 79 -7.72 14.43 -5.41
CA ASP A 79 -8.45 15.66 -5.78
C ASP A 79 -8.43 16.74 -4.70
N ASN A 80 -7.72 16.49 -3.61
CA ASN A 80 -7.52 17.40 -2.47
C ASN A 80 -8.80 17.77 -1.73
N THR A 81 -9.73 16.82 -1.59
CA THR A 81 -10.91 16.99 -0.74
C THR A 81 -10.54 16.80 0.74
N ALA A 82 -11.24 17.51 1.65
CA ALA A 82 -11.00 17.40 3.08
C ALA A 82 -11.24 15.97 3.60
N GLU A 83 -12.34 15.36 3.19
CA GLU A 83 -12.71 13.99 3.57
C GLU A 83 -11.68 12.97 3.05
N GLY A 84 -11.18 13.16 1.82
CA GLY A 84 -10.13 12.31 1.25
C GLY A 84 -8.83 12.42 2.03
N ARG A 85 -8.41 13.64 2.40
CA ARG A 85 -7.20 13.88 3.22
C ARG A 85 -7.35 13.27 4.61
N GLU A 86 -8.48 13.45 5.27
CA GLU A 86 -8.75 12.88 6.59
C GLU A 86 -8.71 11.35 6.56
N GLY A 87 -9.40 10.73 5.58
CA GLY A 87 -9.41 9.29 5.43
C GLY A 87 -8.03 8.71 5.11
N MET A 88 -7.23 9.39 4.28
CA MET A 88 -5.86 8.97 4.01
C MET A 88 -4.93 9.15 5.20
N ALA A 89 -5.08 10.24 5.98
CA ALA A 89 -4.33 10.47 7.21
C ALA A 89 -4.53 9.31 8.20
N LEU A 90 -5.78 8.91 8.40
CA LEU A 90 -6.11 7.77 9.25
C LEU A 90 -5.67 6.44 8.63
N GLY A 91 -5.94 6.21 7.33
CA GLY A 91 -5.65 4.95 6.66
C GLY A 91 -4.16 4.58 6.67
N GLN A 92 -3.28 5.54 6.36
CA GLN A 92 -1.83 5.32 6.40
C GLN A 92 -1.33 5.05 7.83
N TYR A 93 -1.89 5.75 8.83
CA TYR A 93 -1.52 5.54 10.23
C TYR A 93 -1.91 4.14 10.71
N VAL A 94 -3.13 3.70 10.40
CA VAL A 94 -3.62 2.34 10.73
C VAL A 94 -2.78 1.27 10.01
N ALA A 95 -2.40 1.48 8.74
CA ALA A 95 -1.46 0.61 8.03
C ALA A 95 -0.12 0.52 8.76
N GLY A 96 0.41 1.67 9.23
CA GLY A 96 1.64 1.75 10.01
C GLY A 96 1.60 0.95 11.29
N MET A 97 0.51 1.06 12.06
CA MET A 97 0.30 0.25 13.27
C MET A 97 0.28 -1.25 12.97
N GLY A 98 -0.28 -1.66 11.82
CA GLY A 98 -0.33 -3.06 11.42
C GLY A 98 1.05 -3.60 11.06
N PHE A 99 1.67 -3.08 9.99
CA PHE A 99 2.89 -3.66 9.43
C PHE A 99 4.12 -3.54 10.33
N SER A 100 4.17 -2.54 11.21
CA SER A 100 5.28 -2.39 12.17
C SER A 100 5.42 -3.59 13.12
N ASN A 101 4.37 -4.38 13.30
CA ASN A 101 4.36 -5.56 14.15
C ASN A 101 4.66 -6.87 13.40
N VAL A 102 4.49 -6.91 12.07
CA VAL A 102 4.52 -8.17 11.31
C VAL A 102 5.47 -8.15 10.12
N GLY A 103 5.94 -6.97 9.74
CA GLY A 103 6.81 -6.77 8.59
C GLY A 103 6.05 -6.69 7.26
N LEU A 104 6.82 -6.61 6.19
CA LEU A 104 6.38 -6.44 4.81
C LEU A 104 6.73 -7.66 3.95
N GLY A 105 6.81 -7.51 2.64
CA GLY A 105 7.01 -8.62 1.71
C GLY A 105 7.90 -8.28 0.52
N ILE A 106 7.59 -8.94 -0.60
CA ILE A 106 8.41 -8.93 -1.81
C ILE A 106 8.37 -7.58 -2.52
N VAL A 107 7.21 -6.87 -2.48
CA VAL A 107 7.07 -5.56 -3.15
C VAL A 107 8.11 -4.59 -2.63
N HIS A 108 8.15 -4.38 -1.31
CA HIS A 108 9.13 -3.48 -0.68
C HIS A 108 10.57 -3.96 -0.88
N SER A 109 10.80 -5.28 -0.83
CA SER A 109 12.11 -5.86 -1.09
C SER A 109 12.63 -5.58 -2.50
N MET A 110 11.73 -5.49 -3.49
CA MET A 110 12.06 -5.14 -4.89
C MET A 110 12.16 -3.62 -5.10
N ALA A 111 11.30 -2.84 -4.45
CA ALA A 111 11.26 -1.39 -4.61
C ALA A 111 12.49 -0.68 -4.00
N HIS A 112 13.04 -1.19 -2.91
CA HIS A 112 14.22 -0.59 -2.26
C HIS A 112 15.46 -0.53 -3.17
N PRO A 113 15.87 -1.63 -3.86
CA PRO A 113 16.97 -1.57 -4.84
C PRO A 113 16.69 -0.61 -6.00
N LEU A 114 15.46 -0.54 -6.51
CA LEU A 114 15.10 0.42 -7.57
C LEU A 114 15.32 1.86 -7.11
N GLY A 115 14.91 2.20 -5.90
CA GLY A 115 15.16 3.52 -5.33
C GLY A 115 16.63 3.80 -5.08
N ALA A 116 17.43 2.79 -4.68
CA ALA A 116 18.84 2.95 -4.38
C ALA A 116 19.72 3.09 -5.63
N LEU A 117 19.40 2.37 -6.70
CA LEU A 117 20.21 2.27 -7.92
C LEU A 117 19.78 3.26 -9.01
N TYR A 118 18.49 3.57 -9.09
CA TYR A 118 17.90 4.34 -10.18
C TYR A 118 17.16 5.61 -9.72
N ASP A 119 17.26 5.93 -8.43
CA ASP A 119 16.54 7.07 -7.82
C ASP A 119 15.03 7.07 -8.11
N THR A 120 14.45 5.86 -8.22
CA THR A 120 13.04 5.68 -8.50
C THR A 120 12.21 6.10 -7.28
N PRO A 121 11.17 6.94 -7.43
CA PRO A 121 10.29 7.28 -6.32
C PRO A 121 9.67 6.05 -5.67
N HIS A 122 9.87 5.89 -4.38
CA HIS A 122 9.56 4.66 -3.64
C HIS A 122 8.10 4.20 -3.80
N GLY A 123 7.15 5.11 -3.55
CA GLY A 123 5.73 4.77 -3.63
C GLY A 123 5.27 4.45 -5.06
N VAL A 124 5.89 5.06 -6.08
CA VAL A 124 5.61 4.71 -7.48
C VAL A 124 6.14 3.31 -7.81
N ALA A 125 7.36 2.98 -7.37
CA ALA A 125 7.92 1.64 -7.55
C ALA A 125 7.03 0.58 -6.89
N ASN A 126 6.64 0.79 -5.63
CA ASN A 126 5.73 -0.10 -4.92
C ASN A 126 4.40 -0.28 -5.66
N ALA A 127 3.77 0.81 -6.11
CA ALA A 127 2.48 0.77 -6.80
C ALA A 127 2.52 -0.03 -8.10
N ILE A 128 3.60 0.10 -8.88
CA ILE A 128 3.76 -0.64 -10.15
C ILE A 128 4.04 -2.13 -9.90
N ILE A 129 4.84 -2.45 -8.89
CA ILE A 129 5.25 -3.84 -8.58
C ILE A 129 4.09 -4.61 -7.91
N LEU A 130 3.28 -3.93 -7.10
CA LEU A 130 2.27 -4.55 -6.23
C LEU A 130 1.35 -5.53 -6.96
N PRO A 131 0.70 -5.20 -8.09
CA PRO A 131 -0.22 -6.13 -8.75
C PRO A 131 0.45 -7.44 -9.19
N THR A 132 1.66 -7.36 -9.73
CA THR A 132 2.43 -8.54 -10.17
C THR A 132 2.82 -9.44 -8.99
N VAL A 133 3.24 -8.82 -7.88
CA VAL A 133 3.56 -9.58 -6.65
C VAL A 133 2.30 -10.15 -6.01
N MET A 134 1.16 -9.46 -6.10
CA MET A 134 -0.12 -10.01 -5.67
C MET A 134 -0.47 -11.28 -6.46
N GLU A 135 -0.31 -11.28 -7.78
CA GLU A 135 -0.51 -12.48 -8.64
C GLU A 135 0.39 -13.63 -8.18
N TYR A 136 1.67 -13.34 -7.94
CA TYR A 136 2.63 -14.34 -7.47
C TYR A 136 2.28 -14.93 -6.10
N ASN A 137 1.84 -14.09 -5.15
CA ASN A 137 1.53 -14.50 -3.78
C ASN A 137 0.16 -15.17 -3.63
N ALA A 138 -0.79 -14.89 -4.52
CA ALA A 138 -2.19 -15.30 -4.39
C ALA A 138 -2.39 -16.80 -4.08
N PRO A 139 -1.66 -17.76 -4.69
CA PRO A 139 -1.83 -19.19 -4.40
C PRO A 139 -1.48 -19.58 -2.95
N ALA A 140 -0.62 -18.80 -2.27
CA ALA A 140 -0.10 -19.13 -0.95
C ALA A 140 -0.86 -18.43 0.22
N THR A 141 -1.91 -17.65 -0.06
CA THR A 141 -2.55 -16.76 0.91
C THR A 141 -3.93 -17.20 1.39
N GLY A 142 -4.34 -18.43 1.06
CA GLY A 142 -5.66 -18.94 1.44
C GLY A 142 -6.78 -18.08 0.84
N ASP A 143 -7.67 -17.61 1.71
CA ASP A 143 -8.83 -16.76 1.37
C ASP A 143 -8.59 -15.25 1.60
N LYS A 144 -7.40 -14.86 2.01
CA LYS A 144 -7.12 -13.45 2.37
C LYS A 144 -7.44 -12.45 1.25
N TYR A 145 -7.32 -12.85 -0.01
CA TYR A 145 -7.66 -12.01 -1.17
C TYR A 145 -9.16 -11.73 -1.30
N LYS A 146 -10.02 -12.60 -0.76
CA LYS A 146 -11.45 -12.33 -0.66
C LYS A 146 -11.71 -11.08 0.20
N TYR A 147 -11.07 -11.02 1.36
CA TYR A 147 -11.19 -9.88 2.28
C TYR A 147 -10.51 -8.61 1.74
N ILE A 148 -9.40 -8.74 1.01
CA ILE A 148 -8.80 -7.61 0.30
C ILE A 148 -9.78 -7.07 -0.75
N ALA A 149 -10.40 -7.93 -1.56
CA ALA A 149 -11.39 -7.53 -2.55
C ALA A 149 -12.56 -6.78 -1.90
N GLN A 150 -13.11 -7.32 -0.81
CA GLN A 150 -14.18 -6.67 -0.04
C GLN A 150 -13.78 -5.29 0.47
N ALA A 151 -12.60 -5.18 1.10
CA ALA A 151 -12.09 -3.91 1.62
C ALA A 151 -11.82 -2.89 0.50
N MET A 152 -11.48 -3.36 -0.71
CA MET A 152 -11.35 -2.53 -1.91
C MET A 152 -12.70 -2.13 -2.55
N GLY A 153 -13.83 -2.58 -1.98
CA GLY A 153 -15.18 -2.26 -2.44
C GLY A 153 -15.72 -3.18 -3.54
N VAL A 154 -15.14 -4.36 -3.73
CA VAL A 154 -15.67 -5.36 -4.67
C VAL A 154 -16.90 -6.05 -4.06
N GLU A 155 -18.02 -5.97 -4.74
CA GLU A 155 -19.28 -6.60 -4.34
C GLU A 155 -19.35 -8.07 -4.79
N GLY A 156 -20.20 -8.85 -4.13
CA GLY A 156 -20.51 -10.22 -4.54
C GLY A 156 -19.42 -11.26 -4.29
N THR A 157 -18.37 -10.95 -3.56
CA THR A 157 -17.24 -11.84 -3.30
C THR A 157 -17.62 -13.15 -2.63
N GLU A 158 -18.77 -13.20 -1.94
CA GLU A 158 -19.29 -14.41 -1.28
C GLU A 158 -19.68 -15.52 -2.26
N SER A 159 -20.03 -15.15 -3.49
CA SER A 159 -20.40 -16.08 -4.56
C SER A 159 -19.27 -16.38 -5.54
N MET A 160 -18.10 -15.75 -5.39
CA MET A 160 -16.96 -15.92 -6.26
C MET A 160 -16.17 -17.18 -5.92
N THR A 161 -15.62 -17.81 -6.94
CA THR A 161 -14.56 -18.81 -6.79
C THR A 161 -13.29 -18.19 -6.25
N VAL A 162 -12.35 -19.03 -5.83
CA VAL A 162 -11.03 -18.59 -5.33
C VAL A 162 -10.29 -17.75 -6.37
N GLU A 163 -10.32 -18.18 -7.61
CA GLU A 163 -9.67 -17.50 -8.72
C GLU A 163 -10.32 -16.15 -9.02
N GLU A 164 -11.65 -16.09 -8.98
CA GLU A 164 -12.42 -14.88 -9.25
C GLU A 164 -12.15 -13.80 -8.20
N TYR A 165 -12.23 -14.11 -6.90
CA TYR A 165 -11.97 -13.06 -5.88
C TYR A 165 -10.50 -12.65 -5.82
N ARG A 166 -9.55 -13.55 -6.13
CA ARG A 166 -8.13 -13.21 -6.26
C ARG A 166 -7.90 -12.21 -7.39
N GLN A 167 -8.46 -12.49 -8.56
CA GLN A 167 -8.37 -11.60 -9.70
C GLN A 167 -9.06 -10.27 -9.43
N ALA A 168 -10.24 -10.28 -8.82
CA ALA A 168 -11.00 -9.09 -8.46
C ALA A 168 -10.23 -8.16 -7.50
N ALA A 169 -9.53 -8.73 -6.51
CA ALA A 169 -8.67 -7.95 -5.61
C ALA A 169 -7.53 -7.25 -6.38
N ILE A 170 -6.86 -7.99 -7.28
CA ILE A 170 -5.76 -7.47 -8.09
C ILE A 170 -6.26 -6.38 -9.04
N ASP A 171 -7.40 -6.59 -9.69
CA ASP A 171 -7.99 -5.63 -10.61
C ASP A 171 -8.44 -4.35 -9.89
N ALA A 172 -8.97 -4.46 -8.67
CA ALA A 172 -9.33 -3.32 -7.86
C ALA A 172 -8.10 -2.45 -7.51
N VAL A 173 -6.97 -3.08 -7.19
CA VAL A 173 -5.69 -2.38 -6.96
C VAL A 173 -5.19 -1.72 -8.23
N LYS A 174 -5.17 -2.43 -9.38
CA LYS A 174 -4.79 -1.88 -10.69
C LYS A 174 -5.66 -0.67 -11.05
N LYS A 175 -6.97 -0.78 -10.83
CA LYS A 175 -7.90 0.31 -11.09
C LYS A 175 -7.62 1.54 -10.22
N LEU A 176 -7.43 1.38 -8.92
CA LEU A 176 -7.11 2.49 -8.02
C LEU A 176 -5.81 3.17 -8.44
N SER A 177 -4.78 2.40 -8.74
CA SER A 177 -3.49 2.89 -9.24
C SER A 177 -3.64 3.74 -10.51
N ALA A 178 -4.41 3.26 -11.48
CA ALA A 178 -4.70 3.99 -12.72
C ALA A 178 -5.53 5.27 -12.47
N ASP A 179 -6.54 5.22 -11.60
CA ASP A 179 -7.42 6.35 -11.27
C ASP A 179 -6.64 7.53 -10.65
N VAL A 180 -5.53 7.26 -9.96
CA VAL A 180 -4.66 8.30 -9.38
C VAL A 180 -3.41 8.58 -10.20
N GLY A 181 -3.35 8.08 -11.44
CA GLY A 181 -2.33 8.45 -12.42
C GLY A 181 -0.94 7.84 -12.19
N ILE A 182 -0.85 6.70 -11.51
CA ILE A 182 0.40 5.95 -11.41
C ILE A 182 0.74 5.33 -12.78
N PRO A 183 2.00 5.42 -13.25
CA PRO A 183 2.43 4.75 -14.48
C PRO A 183 2.20 3.24 -14.43
N ALA A 184 1.90 2.64 -15.56
CA ALA A 184 1.61 1.21 -15.64
C ALA A 184 2.87 0.31 -15.65
N ASP A 185 4.03 0.88 -16.04
CA ASP A 185 5.23 0.09 -16.31
C ASP A 185 6.48 0.75 -15.70
N LEU A 186 7.39 -0.08 -15.20
CA LEU A 186 8.68 0.37 -14.66
C LEU A 186 9.54 1.09 -15.69
N LYS A 187 9.46 0.71 -16.97
CA LYS A 187 10.19 1.39 -18.06
C LYS A 187 9.85 2.88 -18.18
N ASP A 188 8.66 3.29 -17.72
CA ASP A 188 8.22 4.68 -17.78
C ASP A 188 8.88 5.56 -16.70
N ILE A 189 9.48 4.93 -15.69
CA ILE A 189 10.08 5.62 -14.53
C ILE A 189 11.57 5.31 -14.31
N VAL A 190 12.05 4.15 -14.74
CA VAL A 190 13.48 3.80 -14.65
C VAL A 190 14.19 4.36 -15.87
N LYS A 191 15.07 5.32 -15.65
CA LYS A 191 15.96 5.84 -16.69
C LYS A 191 17.22 4.97 -16.73
N PRO A 192 17.62 4.47 -17.91
CA PRO A 192 18.86 3.71 -18.08
C PRO A 192 20.10 4.52 -17.75
#